data_b0876982ec524101b915fb988f2b5a9e
#
_entry.id   b0876982ec524101b915fb988f2b5a9e
#
_cell.length_a   1.000
_cell.length_b   1.000
_cell.length_c   1.000
_cell.angle_alpha   90.00
_cell.angle_beta   90.00
_cell.angle_gamma   90.00
#
_symmetry.space_group_name_H-M   'P 1'
#
loop_
_entity.id
_entity.type
_entity.pdbx_description
1 polymer ?
#
loop_
_entity_poly.entity_id
_entity_poly.type
_entity_poly.pdbx_seq_one_letter_code
_entity_poly.pdbx_strand_id
1 'polypeptide(L)'
;MKSRILLGMLFLSIALPLIAATPDMPRYRWENFTTANGLPDNHVFNVLVDGNRIWAATESGLALYDGSKWKVFTPADGLAHRAVLSLALDKRTGDVWAGTMAGLSRVSSGRIDTYNQLNSGLSNDVVYGVAVQGDYVWAATAAGASRLNTRTMQWSLFNERNTPMYEIWTYAVTVGPDKVYYAVWGGGVLEYDIATERWKDYNDPDGETEIVLFKDQGLIHEITTSVSYVDKILWVATYFGDSRYDGRNWHNFLTKDSGLPSNFTNQVKAIDANRAWFSTDKGLAYYDGTNWAVYRPALDTGKPEMYVREADGTITPIAVQTAPAHNYVLAVDFQGDDLWVATAKGLSHGIRQK
;
A
#
# COMPACT_ATOMS: atom_id res chain seq x y z
N MET A 1 -37.88 -77.47 17.62
CA MET A 1 -37.47 -76.12 18.00
C MET A 1 -36.11 -75.84 17.36
N LYS A 2 -36.07 -75.04 16.29
CA LYS A 2 -34.84 -74.63 15.61
C LYS A 2 -34.57 -73.15 15.94
N SER A 3 -33.57 -72.91 16.76
CA SER A 3 -33.09 -71.58 17.12
C SER A 3 -32.31 -70.97 15.95
N ARG A 4 -32.77 -69.82 15.44
CA ARG A 4 -32.01 -68.99 14.44
C ARG A 4 -31.23 -67.96 15.22
N ILE A 5 -29.90 -68.03 15.15
CA ILE A 5 -28.98 -67.02 15.62
C ILE A 5 -28.91 -65.95 14.54
N LEU A 6 -29.36 -64.71 14.84
CA LEU A 6 -29.19 -63.53 13.97
C LEU A 6 -27.84 -62.89 14.27
N LEU A 7 -26.89 -63.01 13.32
CA LEU A 7 -25.59 -62.31 13.41
C LEU A 7 -25.76 -60.87 12.90
N GLY A 8 -25.79 -59.90 13.81
CA GLY A 8 -25.83 -58.50 13.45
C GLY A 8 -24.40 -58.02 13.03
N MET A 9 -24.21 -57.68 11.76
CA MET A 9 -23.00 -56.99 11.29
C MET A 9 -23.08 -55.52 11.70
N LEU A 10 -22.20 -55.12 12.61
CA LEU A 10 -21.98 -53.70 12.96
C LEU A 10 -21.08 -53.05 11.90
N PHE A 11 -21.64 -52.24 11.02
CA PHE A 11 -20.85 -51.41 10.11
C PHE A 11 -20.29 -50.25 10.89
N LEU A 12 -18.99 -50.27 11.20
CA LEU A 12 -18.24 -49.15 11.72
C LEU A 12 -17.92 -48.22 10.52
N SER A 13 -18.68 -47.17 10.31
CA SER A 13 -18.36 -46.12 9.37
C SER A 13 -17.22 -45.28 9.92
N ILE A 14 -16.00 -45.52 9.44
CA ILE A 14 -14.86 -44.62 9.66
C ILE A 14 -15.11 -43.37 8.82
N ALA A 15 -15.58 -42.29 9.44
CA ALA A 15 -15.59 -40.99 8.82
C ALA A 15 -14.12 -40.52 8.71
N LEU A 16 -13.54 -40.60 7.52
CA LEU A 16 -12.27 -39.94 7.22
C LEU A 16 -12.52 -38.42 7.37
N PRO A 17 -11.68 -37.67 8.12
CA PRO A 17 -11.78 -36.23 8.16
C PRO A 17 -11.59 -35.70 6.73
N LEU A 18 -12.56 -34.95 6.25
CA LEU A 18 -12.43 -34.17 5.03
C LEU A 18 -11.33 -33.13 5.31
N ILE A 19 -10.13 -33.35 4.82
CA ILE A 19 -9.08 -32.33 4.86
C ILE A 19 -9.57 -31.23 3.91
N ALA A 20 -10.01 -30.13 4.48
CA ALA A 20 -10.37 -28.95 3.69
C ALA A 20 -9.14 -28.54 2.84
N ALA A 21 -9.34 -28.35 1.55
CA ALA A 21 -8.27 -27.88 0.69
C ALA A 21 -7.86 -26.48 1.13
N THR A 22 -6.56 -26.25 1.28
CA THR A 22 -6.03 -24.89 1.57
C THR A 22 -6.53 -23.91 0.51
N PRO A 23 -7.00 -22.71 0.88
CA PRO A 23 -7.43 -21.70 -0.07
C PRO A 23 -6.38 -21.44 -1.14
N ASP A 24 -6.81 -21.25 -2.39
CA ASP A 24 -5.93 -20.99 -3.54
C ASP A 24 -5.43 -19.53 -3.48
N MET A 25 -4.37 -19.34 -2.71
CA MET A 25 -3.71 -18.04 -2.56
C MET A 25 -2.61 -17.83 -3.60
N PRO A 26 -2.36 -16.60 -4.04
CA PRO A 26 -1.31 -16.31 -5.00
C PRO A 26 0.06 -16.76 -4.50
N ARG A 27 0.80 -17.52 -5.31
CA ARG A 27 2.17 -17.96 -5.00
C ARG A 27 3.16 -17.24 -5.90
N TYR A 28 4.29 -16.82 -5.34
CA TYR A 28 5.31 -16.07 -6.07
C TYR A 28 6.69 -16.71 -5.89
N ARG A 29 7.47 -16.67 -6.97
CA ARG A 29 8.94 -16.77 -6.93
C ARG A 29 9.47 -15.34 -6.90
N TRP A 30 10.35 -15.05 -5.96
CA TRP A 30 10.88 -13.71 -5.75
C TRP A 30 12.26 -13.55 -6.35
N GLU A 31 12.47 -12.44 -7.07
CA GLU A 31 13.77 -11.95 -7.52
C GLU A 31 14.05 -10.61 -6.83
N ASN A 32 15.22 -10.51 -6.19
CA ASN A 32 15.54 -9.34 -5.37
C ASN A 32 16.62 -8.49 -6.03
N PHE A 33 16.39 -7.19 -6.11
CA PHE A 33 17.28 -6.18 -6.64
C PHE A 33 17.83 -5.33 -5.51
N THR A 34 19.14 -5.08 -5.55
CA THR A 34 19.87 -4.27 -4.57
C THR A 34 20.86 -3.34 -5.29
N THR A 35 21.68 -2.61 -4.57
CA THR A 35 22.78 -1.82 -5.15
C THR A 35 23.75 -2.68 -5.97
N ALA A 36 23.89 -3.96 -5.64
CA ALA A 36 24.69 -4.90 -6.43
C ALA A 36 24.09 -5.18 -7.83
N ASN A 37 22.80 -4.93 -8.03
CA ASN A 37 22.07 -5.09 -9.29
C ASN A 37 21.82 -3.75 -10.00
N GLY A 38 22.34 -2.62 -9.47
CA GLY A 38 22.24 -1.32 -10.10
C GLY A 38 21.17 -0.38 -9.53
N LEU A 39 20.46 -0.74 -8.44
CA LEU A 39 19.68 0.22 -7.67
C LEU A 39 20.61 1.29 -7.07
N PRO A 40 20.17 2.57 -6.97
CA PRO A 40 20.98 3.61 -6.35
C PRO A 40 21.08 3.47 -4.82
N ASP A 41 20.10 2.82 -4.21
CA ASP A 41 20.05 2.54 -2.77
C ASP A 41 19.22 1.28 -2.49
N ASN A 42 19.53 0.61 -1.38
CA ASN A 42 18.75 -0.54 -0.92
C ASN A 42 17.47 -0.12 -0.18
N HIS A 43 17.40 1.09 0.35
CA HIS A 43 16.17 1.60 0.96
C HIS A 43 15.25 2.12 -0.14
N VAL A 44 14.21 1.35 -0.45
CA VAL A 44 13.23 1.67 -1.48
C VAL A 44 11.92 2.07 -0.82
N PHE A 45 11.57 3.36 -0.90
CA PHE A 45 10.35 3.91 -0.27
C PHE A 45 9.08 3.56 -1.05
N ASN A 46 9.16 3.60 -2.38
CA ASN A 46 7.99 3.38 -3.23
C ASN A 46 8.38 2.71 -4.54
N VAL A 47 7.42 2.04 -5.16
CA VAL A 47 7.55 1.42 -6.48
C VAL A 47 6.34 1.77 -7.32
N LEU A 48 6.54 1.94 -8.63
CA LEU A 48 5.49 2.20 -9.61
C LEU A 48 5.70 1.31 -10.84
N VAL A 49 4.68 0.52 -11.16
CA VAL A 49 4.66 -0.34 -12.35
C VAL A 49 3.98 0.39 -13.50
N ASP A 50 4.71 0.51 -14.62
CA ASP A 50 4.25 1.18 -15.84
C ASP A 50 4.54 0.29 -17.06
N GLY A 51 3.73 -0.70 -17.29
CA GLY A 51 3.99 -1.76 -18.26
C GLY A 51 5.28 -2.50 -17.94
N ASN A 52 6.23 -2.49 -18.89
CA ASN A 52 7.55 -3.11 -18.70
C ASN A 52 8.55 -2.18 -18.00
N ARG A 53 8.14 -0.97 -17.62
CA ARG A 53 8.98 0.00 -16.91
C ARG A 53 8.66 -0.03 -15.43
N ILE A 54 9.68 -0.18 -14.61
CA ILE A 54 9.52 -0.17 -13.16
C ILE A 54 10.30 1.01 -12.60
N TRP A 55 9.59 1.87 -11.90
CA TRP A 55 10.17 3.01 -11.22
C TRP A 55 10.34 2.70 -9.73
N ALA A 56 11.53 2.94 -9.21
CA ALA A 56 11.84 2.77 -7.79
C ALA A 56 12.25 4.10 -7.18
N ALA A 57 11.50 4.53 -6.16
CA ALA A 57 11.81 5.69 -5.34
C ALA A 57 12.72 5.27 -4.20
N THR A 58 13.94 5.79 -4.14
CA THR A 58 14.93 5.35 -3.15
C THR A 58 15.50 6.51 -2.33
N GLU A 59 16.28 6.19 -1.30
CA GLU A 59 17.02 7.16 -0.47
C GLU A 59 18.06 7.96 -1.29
N SER A 60 18.58 7.41 -2.39
CA SER A 60 19.70 7.98 -3.15
C SER A 60 19.39 8.23 -4.63
N GLY A 61 18.14 8.35 -5.00
CA GLY A 61 17.70 8.68 -6.36
C GLY A 61 16.40 8.03 -6.77
N LEU A 62 15.93 8.45 -7.95
CA LEU A 62 14.84 7.80 -8.68
C LEU A 62 15.46 6.84 -9.70
N ALA A 63 15.05 5.58 -9.68
CA ALA A 63 15.56 4.58 -10.61
C ALA A 63 14.45 4.08 -11.55
N LEU A 64 14.80 3.88 -12.82
CA LEU A 64 13.95 3.30 -13.85
C LEU A 64 14.58 2.01 -14.38
N TYR A 65 13.88 0.90 -14.23
CA TYR A 65 14.21 -0.39 -14.83
C TYR A 65 13.47 -0.56 -16.16
N ASP A 66 14.20 -0.89 -17.21
CA ASP A 66 13.66 -1.09 -18.57
C ASP A 66 13.46 -2.56 -18.95
N GLY A 67 13.58 -3.47 -17.97
CA GLY A 67 13.57 -4.93 -18.16
C GLY A 67 14.97 -5.54 -18.28
N SER A 68 16.02 -4.71 -18.38
CA SER A 68 17.41 -5.18 -18.53
C SER A 68 18.39 -4.44 -17.63
N LYS A 69 18.25 -3.14 -17.47
CA LYS A 69 19.16 -2.26 -16.72
C LYS A 69 18.42 -1.15 -16.01
N TRP A 70 19.08 -0.61 -15.00
CA TRP A 70 18.63 0.57 -14.26
C TRP A 70 19.19 1.85 -14.87
N LYS A 71 18.34 2.86 -15.05
CA LYS A 71 18.73 4.25 -15.25
C LYS A 71 18.41 5.02 -13.97
N VAL A 72 19.40 5.72 -13.43
CA VAL A 72 19.26 6.50 -12.19
C VAL A 72 19.16 7.98 -12.51
N PHE A 73 18.27 8.68 -11.82
CA PHE A 73 18.10 10.13 -11.84
C PHE A 73 18.40 10.69 -10.45
N THR A 74 19.20 11.74 -10.42
CA THR A 74 19.71 12.42 -9.23
C THR A 74 19.46 13.92 -9.31
N PRO A 75 19.79 14.72 -8.27
CA PRO A 75 19.75 16.17 -8.38
C PRO A 75 20.63 16.76 -9.48
N ALA A 76 21.69 16.07 -9.89
CA ALA A 76 22.50 16.46 -11.04
C ALA A 76 21.73 16.39 -12.37
N ASP A 77 20.70 15.56 -12.45
CA ASP A 77 19.80 15.41 -13.60
C ASP A 77 18.58 16.35 -13.52
N GLY A 78 18.44 17.13 -12.43
CA GLY A 78 17.33 18.04 -12.17
C GLY A 78 16.28 17.54 -11.18
N LEU A 79 16.50 16.38 -10.55
CA LEU A 79 15.60 15.88 -9.48
C LEU A 79 15.65 16.84 -8.27
N ALA A 80 14.50 17.12 -7.65
CA ALA A 80 14.41 18.06 -6.53
C ALA A 80 15.27 17.65 -5.33
N HIS A 81 15.34 16.37 -5.04
CA HIS A 81 16.16 15.82 -3.96
C HIS A 81 16.54 14.36 -4.26
N ARG A 82 17.64 13.87 -3.66
CA ARG A 82 18.06 12.47 -3.80
C ARG A 82 17.08 11.47 -3.17
N ALA A 83 16.51 11.79 -2.00
CA ALA A 83 15.51 10.95 -1.37
C ALA A 83 14.14 11.18 -2.02
N VAL A 84 13.65 10.16 -2.70
CA VAL A 84 12.36 10.12 -3.39
C VAL A 84 11.42 9.27 -2.56
N LEU A 85 10.27 9.83 -2.14
CA LEU A 85 9.38 9.21 -1.17
C LEU A 85 8.15 8.57 -1.82
N SER A 86 7.64 9.16 -2.90
CA SER A 86 6.39 8.73 -3.54
C SER A 86 6.43 8.90 -5.05
N LEU A 87 5.61 8.10 -5.75
CA LEU A 87 5.51 8.09 -7.20
C LEU A 87 4.05 8.08 -7.65
N ALA A 88 3.77 8.78 -8.75
CA ALA A 88 2.50 8.67 -9.47
C ALA A 88 2.72 8.80 -10.99
N LEU A 89 1.97 8.01 -11.75
CA LEU A 89 1.97 8.03 -13.21
C LEU A 89 0.81 8.88 -13.72
N ASP A 90 1.10 9.87 -14.54
CA ASP A 90 0.10 10.45 -15.44
C ASP A 90 -0.09 9.54 -16.64
N LYS A 91 -1.09 8.67 -16.58
CA LYS A 91 -1.38 7.70 -17.67
C LYS A 91 -1.71 8.37 -19.01
N ARG A 92 -2.07 9.65 -19.00
CA ARG A 92 -2.44 10.44 -20.17
C ARG A 92 -1.23 10.95 -20.94
N THR A 93 -0.17 11.34 -20.22
CA THR A 93 1.07 11.90 -20.80
C THR A 93 2.25 10.94 -20.75
N GLY A 94 2.20 9.94 -19.87
CA GLY A 94 3.31 9.05 -19.57
C GLY A 94 4.35 9.67 -18.63
N ASP A 95 4.05 10.83 -18.04
CA ASP A 95 4.94 11.49 -17.11
C ASP A 95 4.88 10.83 -15.74
N VAL A 96 6.02 10.76 -15.06
CA VAL A 96 6.11 10.29 -13.67
C VAL A 96 6.33 11.48 -12.76
N TRP A 97 5.48 11.59 -11.76
CA TRP A 97 5.58 12.57 -10.69
C TRP A 97 6.21 11.92 -9.46
N ALA A 98 7.23 12.56 -8.94
CA ALA A 98 8.04 12.05 -7.82
C ALA A 98 8.04 13.06 -6.67
N GLY A 99 7.42 12.70 -5.55
CA GLY A 99 7.49 13.44 -4.30
C GLY A 99 8.83 13.18 -3.62
N THR A 100 9.50 14.24 -3.17
CA THR A 100 10.84 14.16 -2.57
C THR A 100 10.92 14.93 -1.25
N MET A 101 12.08 14.86 -0.61
CA MET A 101 12.37 15.63 0.61
C MET A 101 12.60 17.14 0.37
N ALA A 102 12.64 17.60 -0.91
CA ALA A 102 12.86 19.03 -1.22
C ALA A 102 12.06 19.49 -2.45
N GLY A 103 10.88 18.97 -2.65
CA GLY A 103 9.96 19.38 -3.72
C GLY A 103 9.34 18.21 -4.46
N LEU A 104 8.57 18.58 -5.46
CA LEU A 104 7.90 17.69 -6.40
C LEU A 104 8.62 17.74 -7.74
N SER A 105 9.00 16.59 -8.29
CA SER A 105 9.63 16.48 -9.61
C SER A 105 8.69 15.82 -10.61
N ARG A 106 8.65 16.35 -11.84
CA ARG A 106 7.99 15.75 -12.99
C ARG A 106 9.03 15.25 -13.97
N VAL A 107 9.04 13.96 -14.23
CA VAL A 107 9.91 13.32 -15.24
C VAL A 107 9.10 13.12 -16.51
N SER A 108 9.46 13.84 -17.57
CA SER A 108 8.78 13.82 -18.87
C SER A 108 9.81 13.62 -19.99
N SER A 109 9.75 12.49 -20.69
CA SER A 109 10.65 12.20 -21.83
C SER A 109 12.13 12.46 -21.56
N GLY A 110 12.58 12.24 -20.31
CA GLY A 110 13.98 12.42 -19.88
C GLY A 110 14.34 13.83 -19.40
N ARG A 111 13.41 14.78 -19.48
CA ARG A 111 13.50 16.10 -18.83
C ARG A 111 12.87 16.03 -17.43
N ILE A 112 13.45 16.74 -16.47
CA ILE A 112 12.93 16.88 -15.13
C ILE A 112 12.60 18.35 -14.86
N ASP A 113 11.33 18.60 -14.52
CA ASP A 113 10.85 19.89 -14.02
C ASP A 113 10.62 19.76 -12.51
N THR A 114 11.06 20.75 -11.73
CA THR A 114 11.00 20.72 -10.27
C THR A 114 10.19 21.88 -9.71
N TYR A 115 9.32 21.55 -8.77
CA TYR A 115 8.41 22.46 -8.05
C TYR A 115 8.71 22.42 -6.56
N ASN A 116 8.87 23.61 -5.95
CA ASN A 116 9.07 23.79 -4.52
C ASN A 116 8.35 25.07 -4.04
N GLN A 117 8.40 25.36 -2.75
CA GLN A 117 7.73 26.55 -2.19
C GLN A 117 8.23 27.88 -2.78
N LEU A 118 9.48 27.96 -3.26
CA LEU A 118 10.05 29.18 -3.80
C LEU A 118 9.64 29.46 -5.25
N ASN A 119 9.38 28.43 -6.05
CA ASN A 119 9.10 28.56 -7.49
C ASN A 119 7.69 28.12 -7.90
N SER A 120 6.87 27.68 -6.94
CA SER A 120 5.53 27.17 -7.20
C SER A 120 4.58 27.48 -6.05
N GLY A 121 3.34 26.97 -6.11
CA GLY A 121 2.37 27.03 -5.02
C GLY A 121 2.34 25.76 -4.18
N LEU A 122 3.43 25.03 -4.06
CA LEU A 122 3.53 23.85 -3.20
C LEU A 122 3.47 24.28 -1.73
N SER A 123 2.66 23.59 -0.90
CA SER A 123 2.46 23.95 0.51
C SER A 123 3.68 23.70 1.38
N ASN A 124 4.48 22.68 1.06
CA ASN A 124 5.75 22.37 1.73
C ASN A 124 6.65 21.56 0.79
N ASP A 125 7.96 21.70 0.99
CA ASP A 125 8.96 21.02 0.15
C ASP A 125 9.07 19.51 0.42
N VAL A 126 8.68 19.03 1.60
CA VAL A 126 8.62 17.60 1.88
C VAL A 126 7.31 17.03 1.35
N VAL A 127 7.39 16.24 0.28
CA VAL A 127 6.23 15.64 -0.41
C VAL A 127 6.21 14.14 -0.14
N TYR A 128 5.36 13.72 0.78
CA TYR A 128 5.23 12.32 1.18
C TYR A 128 4.38 11.48 0.25
N GLY A 129 3.35 12.08 -0.35
CA GLY A 129 2.43 11.39 -1.24
C GLY A 129 2.12 12.20 -2.50
N VAL A 130 1.95 11.53 -3.62
CA VAL A 130 1.52 12.13 -4.88
C VAL A 130 0.52 11.25 -5.60
N ALA A 131 -0.52 11.87 -6.19
CA ALA A 131 -1.49 11.18 -7.03
C ALA A 131 -1.88 12.05 -8.23
N VAL A 132 -2.27 11.43 -9.34
CA VAL A 132 -2.65 12.13 -10.58
C VAL A 132 -4.05 11.73 -11.00
N GLN A 133 -4.89 12.73 -11.30
CA GLN A 133 -6.24 12.53 -11.82
C GLN A 133 -6.56 13.57 -12.89
N GLY A 134 -6.70 13.13 -14.13
CA GLY A 134 -6.94 14.03 -15.26
C GLY A 134 -5.84 15.09 -15.36
N ASP A 135 -6.24 16.37 -15.32
CA ASP A 135 -5.30 17.49 -15.37
C ASP A 135 -4.75 17.89 -13.99
N TYR A 136 -5.08 17.15 -12.93
CA TYR A 136 -4.70 17.50 -11.57
C TYR A 136 -3.64 16.56 -10.98
N VAL A 137 -2.63 17.16 -10.36
CA VAL A 137 -1.66 16.49 -9.49
C VAL A 137 -1.95 16.91 -8.05
N TRP A 138 -2.15 15.92 -7.20
CA TRP A 138 -2.43 16.08 -5.78
C TRP A 138 -1.20 15.68 -4.98
N ALA A 139 -0.75 16.55 -4.10
CA ALA A 139 0.43 16.33 -3.26
C ALA A 139 0.05 16.37 -1.78
N ALA A 140 0.48 15.34 -1.04
CA ALA A 140 0.44 15.28 0.40
C ALA A 140 1.80 15.71 0.95
N THR A 141 1.84 16.69 1.85
CA THR A 141 3.08 17.33 2.31
C THR A 141 3.19 17.40 3.82
N ALA A 142 4.36 17.77 4.33
CA ALA A 142 4.57 18.00 5.77
C ALA A 142 3.80 19.23 6.32
N ALA A 143 3.15 20.03 5.49
CA ALA A 143 2.35 21.17 5.94
C ALA A 143 1.11 21.37 5.05
N GLY A 144 0.17 20.43 5.18
CA GLY A 144 -1.06 20.40 4.42
C GLY A 144 -0.91 19.74 3.06
N ALA A 145 -1.82 20.03 2.15
CA ALA A 145 -1.88 19.43 0.83
C ALA A 145 -1.90 20.48 -0.28
N SER A 146 -1.54 20.08 -1.48
CA SER A 146 -1.55 20.94 -2.65
C SER A 146 -2.19 20.24 -3.85
N ARG A 147 -2.85 21.01 -4.70
CA ARG A 147 -3.36 20.57 -6.00
C ARG A 147 -2.79 21.47 -7.09
N LEU A 148 -2.11 20.88 -8.06
CA LEU A 148 -1.67 21.53 -9.28
C LEU A 148 -2.63 21.21 -10.42
N ASN A 149 -3.13 22.21 -11.12
CA ASN A 149 -3.72 22.04 -12.44
C ASN A 149 -2.61 22.13 -13.49
N THR A 150 -2.28 21.00 -14.14
CA THR A 150 -1.16 20.88 -15.09
C THR A 150 -1.39 21.60 -16.41
N ARG A 151 -2.64 21.99 -16.73
CA ARG A 151 -2.98 22.74 -17.94
C ARG A 151 -2.78 24.23 -17.76
N THR A 152 -3.19 24.76 -16.60
CA THR A 152 -3.12 26.20 -16.29
C THR A 152 -1.93 26.58 -15.45
N MET A 153 -1.24 25.61 -14.88
CA MET A 153 -0.15 25.75 -13.89
C MET A 153 -0.59 26.50 -12.62
N GLN A 154 -1.88 26.44 -12.31
CA GLN A 154 -2.43 27.02 -11.08
C GLN A 154 -2.37 26.03 -9.93
N TRP A 155 -2.01 26.54 -8.77
CA TRP A 155 -1.95 25.78 -7.52
C TRP A 155 -3.09 26.16 -6.58
N SER A 156 -3.60 25.16 -5.85
CA SER A 156 -4.50 25.34 -4.71
C SER A 156 -3.84 24.72 -3.48
N LEU A 157 -3.88 25.41 -2.35
CA LEU A 157 -3.32 24.95 -1.08
C LEU A 157 -4.46 24.61 -0.12
N PHE A 158 -4.29 23.53 0.62
CA PHE A 158 -5.24 23.01 1.59
C PHE A 158 -4.55 22.84 2.95
N ASN A 159 -5.08 23.49 3.97
CA ASN A 159 -4.55 23.45 5.33
C ASN A 159 -5.68 23.69 6.34
N GLU A 160 -5.36 23.87 7.62
CA GLU A 160 -6.29 24.08 8.72
C GLU A 160 -7.21 25.32 8.56
N ARG A 161 -6.89 26.24 7.64
CA ARG A 161 -7.70 27.47 7.43
C ARG A 161 -8.86 27.27 6.46
N ASN A 162 -8.77 26.25 5.59
CA ASN A 162 -9.76 26.03 4.53
C ASN A 162 -10.23 24.58 4.40
N THR A 163 -9.85 23.74 5.33
CA THR A 163 -10.27 22.32 5.44
C THR A 163 -10.61 21.99 6.90
N PRO A 164 -11.26 20.88 7.21
CA PRO A 164 -11.45 20.41 8.59
C PRO A 164 -10.17 19.83 9.22
N MET A 165 -9.04 19.90 8.54
CA MET A 165 -7.74 19.43 9.01
C MET A 165 -7.34 20.10 10.32
N TYR A 166 -7.07 19.34 11.37
CA TYR A 166 -6.52 19.86 12.64
C TYR A 166 -5.05 19.49 12.82
N GLU A 167 -4.58 18.41 12.16
CA GLU A 167 -3.18 18.08 11.97
C GLU A 167 -2.80 18.33 10.51
N ILE A 168 -1.65 18.96 10.28
CA ILE A 168 -1.26 19.39 8.93
C ILE A 168 -0.30 18.43 8.20
N TRP A 169 0.18 17.40 8.86
CA TRP A 169 1.11 16.45 8.27
C TRP A 169 0.36 15.43 7.43
N THR A 170 0.14 15.74 6.15
CA THR A 170 -0.45 14.79 5.20
C THR A 170 0.60 13.82 4.69
N TYR A 171 0.33 12.52 4.82
CA TYR A 171 1.31 11.46 4.59
C TYR A 171 1.10 10.71 3.27
N ALA A 172 -0.14 10.51 2.85
CA ALA A 172 -0.47 9.86 1.60
C ALA A 172 -1.71 10.50 0.96
N VAL A 173 -1.87 10.27 -0.34
CA VAL A 173 -3.05 10.70 -1.10
C VAL A 173 -3.44 9.63 -2.12
N THR A 174 -4.75 9.40 -2.25
CA THR A 174 -5.34 8.58 -3.31
C THR A 174 -6.46 9.32 -4.02
N VAL A 175 -6.66 9.01 -5.29
CA VAL A 175 -7.67 9.65 -6.14
C VAL A 175 -8.60 8.61 -6.76
N GLY A 176 -9.88 8.90 -6.76
CA GLY A 176 -10.90 8.17 -7.49
C GLY A 176 -11.61 9.06 -8.50
N PRO A 177 -12.64 8.57 -9.17
CA PRO A 177 -13.37 9.35 -10.18
C PRO A 177 -14.13 10.54 -9.59
N ASP A 178 -14.53 10.46 -8.34
CA ASP A 178 -15.41 11.41 -7.65
C ASP A 178 -14.80 12.02 -6.39
N LYS A 179 -13.77 11.39 -5.81
CA LYS A 179 -13.21 11.76 -4.52
C LYS A 179 -11.69 11.68 -4.49
N VAL A 180 -11.12 12.49 -3.60
CA VAL A 180 -9.70 12.42 -3.20
C VAL A 180 -9.65 12.19 -1.70
N TYR A 181 -8.79 11.28 -1.27
CA TYR A 181 -8.56 11.00 0.15
C TYR A 181 -7.12 11.25 0.52
N TYR A 182 -6.92 11.87 1.67
CA TYR A 182 -5.61 12.07 2.28
C TYR A 182 -5.51 11.31 3.60
N ALA A 183 -4.40 10.62 3.80
CA ALA A 183 -3.98 10.13 5.11
C ALA A 183 -3.28 11.27 5.86
N VAL A 184 -3.71 11.55 7.07
CA VAL A 184 -3.14 12.61 7.92
C VAL A 184 -2.54 11.97 9.17
N TRP A 185 -1.26 12.21 9.42
CA TRP A 185 -0.58 11.68 10.59
C TRP A 185 -1.11 12.33 11.87
N GLY A 186 -1.83 11.57 12.70
CA GLY A 186 -2.52 12.07 13.89
C GLY A 186 -3.84 12.82 13.60
N GLY A 187 -4.30 12.86 12.34
CA GLY A 187 -5.49 13.58 11.91
C GLY A 187 -6.49 12.71 11.11
N GLY A 188 -6.33 11.38 11.17
CA GLY A 188 -7.24 10.46 10.50
C GLY A 188 -7.21 10.56 8.98
N VAL A 189 -8.38 10.60 8.35
CA VAL A 189 -8.54 10.67 6.89
C VAL A 189 -9.37 11.87 6.50
N LEU A 190 -8.92 12.62 5.50
CA LEU A 190 -9.68 13.69 4.86
C LEU A 190 -10.21 13.23 3.50
N GLU A 191 -11.48 13.43 3.27
CA GLU A 191 -12.16 13.27 1.99
C GLU A 191 -12.40 14.62 1.34
N TYR A 192 -12.07 14.78 0.07
CA TYR A 192 -12.46 15.90 -0.78
C TYR A 192 -13.39 15.38 -1.87
N ASP A 193 -14.60 15.88 -1.92
CA ASP A 193 -15.58 15.63 -2.98
C ASP A 193 -15.33 16.56 -4.16
N ILE A 194 -14.99 16.02 -5.32
CA ILE A 194 -14.53 16.77 -6.48
C ILE A 194 -15.66 17.61 -7.09
N ALA A 195 -16.89 17.10 -7.07
CA ALA A 195 -18.03 17.79 -7.69
C ALA A 195 -18.55 18.97 -6.86
N THR A 196 -18.52 18.84 -5.54
CA THR A 196 -19.05 19.86 -4.62
C THR A 196 -17.97 20.73 -3.98
N GLU A 197 -16.71 20.37 -4.18
CA GLU A 197 -15.53 20.98 -3.54
C GLU A 197 -15.61 21.02 -2.01
N ARG A 198 -16.29 20.04 -1.40
CA ARG A 198 -16.48 19.96 0.05
C ARG A 198 -15.53 18.96 0.65
N TRP A 199 -15.15 19.23 1.89
CA TRP A 199 -14.32 18.38 2.73
C TRP A 199 -15.15 17.65 3.78
N LYS A 200 -14.69 16.47 4.15
CA LYS A 200 -15.16 15.67 5.27
C LYS A 200 -13.96 14.99 5.91
N ASP A 201 -13.98 14.84 7.22
CA ASP A 201 -12.99 14.10 8.00
C ASP A 201 -13.56 12.78 8.55
N TYR A 202 -12.66 11.85 8.79
CA TYR A 202 -12.93 10.56 9.42
C TYR A 202 -11.87 10.32 10.48
N ASN A 203 -12.31 10.16 11.72
CA ASN A 203 -11.47 10.03 12.89
C ASN A 203 -11.73 8.71 13.61
N ASP A 204 -10.79 8.33 14.48
CA ASP A 204 -10.98 7.24 15.41
C ASP A 204 -11.91 7.71 16.55
N PRO A 205 -13.03 7.02 16.83
CA PRO A 205 -13.89 7.34 17.97
C PRO A 205 -13.19 7.23 19.33
N ASP A 206 -12.09 6.48 19.42
CA ASP A 206 -11.30 6.26 20.62
C ASP A 206 -10.11 7.24 20.77
N GLY A 207 -9.84 8.05 19.73
CA GLY A 207 -8.69 8.93 19.65
C GLY A 207 -7.37 8.18 19.31
N GLU A 208 -6.23 8.72 19.73
CA GLU A 208 -4.89 8.15 19.42
C GLU A 208 -4.47 7.02 20.38
N THR A 209 -5.39 6.22 20.90
CA THR A 209 -5.06 5.16 21.83
C THR A 209 -4.98 3.80 21.13
N GLU A 210 -4.08 2.92 21.59
CA GLU A 210 -4.04 1.52 21.13
C GLU A 210 -5.11 0.64 21.82
N ILE A 211 -6.16 1.27 22.35
CA ILE A 211 -7.30 0.61 23.00
C ILE A 211 -8.50 0.73 22.06
N VAL A 212 -8.98 -0.38 21.55
CA VAL A 212 -10.13 -0.41 20.62
C VAL A 212 -11.41 -0.68 21.44
N LEU A 213 -12.15 0.37 21.73
CA LEU A 213 -13.46 0.30 22.43
C LEU A 213 -14.62 0.23 21.42
N PHE A 214 -14.47 0.86 20.26
CA PHE A 214 -15.54 1.02 19.27
C PHE A 214 -15.16 0.39 17.92
N LYS A 215 -14.70 -0.88 17.95
CA LYS A 215 -14.36 -1.61 16.71
C LYS A 215 -15.50 -1.54 15.69
N ASP A 216 -15.15 -1.29 14.43
CA ASP A 216 -16.06 -1.18 13.28
C ASP A 216 -17.08 0.00 13.36
N GLN A 217 -16.90 0.97 14.26
CA GLN A 217 -17.75 2.16 14.34
C GLN A 217 -17.11 3.42 13.73
N GLY A 218 -15.83 3.35 13.38
CA GLY A 218 -15.05 4.42 12.78
C GLY A 218 -13.72 3.92 12.25
N LEU A 219 -12.83 4.86 11.96
CA LEU A 219 -11.43 4.57 11.68
C LEU A 219 -10.80 3.88 12.90
N ILE A 220 -9.87 2.94 12.67
CA ILE A 220 -9.27 2.16 13.77
C ILE A 220 -8.21 2.93 14.56
N HIS A 221 -7.58 3.93 13.96
CA HIS A 221 -6.55 4.75 14.59
C HIS A 221 -6.29 6.05 13.80
N GLU A 222 -6.01 7.17 14.49
CA GLU A 222 -5.83 8.48 13.85
C GLU A 222 -4.49 8.67 13.14
N ILE A 223 -3.43 7.94 13.52
CA ILE A 223 -2.15 7.99 12.82
C ILE A 223 -2.27 7.16 11.54
N THR A 224 -2.70 7.79 10.46
CA THR A 224 -2.87 7.13 9.17
C THR A 224 -1.62 7.25 8.32
N THR A 225 -1.21 6.13 7.72
CA THR A 225 0.03 6.00 6.92
C THR A 225 -0.23 5.91 5.43
N SER A 226 -1.38 5.34 5.02
CA SER A 226 -1.72 5.18 3.61
C SER A 226 -3.23 5.07 3.40
N VAL A 227 -3.65 5.47 2.21
CA VAL A 227 -5.02 5.35 1.73
C VAL A 227 -5.05 4.78 0.31
N SER A 228 -6.03 3.91 0.02
CA SER A 228 -6.29 3.39 -1.32
C SER A 228 -7.79 3.36 -1.59
N TYR A 229 -8.24 4.00 -2.69
CA TYR A 229 -9.65 4.11 -3.03
C TYR A 229 -9.93 3.47 -4.39
N VAL A 230 -10.74 2.43 -4.40
CA VAL A 230 -11.13 1.67 -5.60
C VAL A 230 -12.55 1.14 -5.44
N ASP A 231 -13.33 1.11 -6.52
CA ASP A 231 -14.71 0.59 -6.53
C ASP A 231 -15.62 1.19 -5.44
N LYS A 232 -15.40 2.47 -5.09
CA LYS A 232 -16.07 3.19 -3.99
C LYS A 232 -15.77 2.66 -2.59
N ILE A 233 -14.75 1.85 -2.45
CA ILE A 233 -14.25 1.36 -1.17
C ILE A 233 -12.97 2.11 -0.83
N LEU A 234 -12.92 2.65 0.38
CA LEU A 234 -11.74 3.24 0.97
C LEU A 234 -11.06 2.22 1.88
N TRP A 235 -9.79 1.95 1.60
CA TRP A 235 -8.88 1.19 2.46
C TRP A 235 -7.91 2.15 3.11
N VAL A 236 -7.68 1.99 4.40
CA VAL A 236 -6.83 2.87 5.21
C VAL A 236 -5.83 2.03 5.99
N ALA A 237 -4.56 2.30 5.80
CA ALA A 237 -3.50 1.77 6.65
C ALA A 237 -3.20 2.75 7.78
N THR A 238 -2.93 2.22 8.97
CA THR A 238 -2.62 3.03 10.14
C THR A 238 -1.40 2.51 10.92
N TYR A 239 -0.99 3.28 11.91
CA TYR A 239 0.03 2.87 12.87
C TYR A 239 -0.43 1.67 13.73
N PHE A 240 -1.76 1.50 13.93
CA PHE A 240 -2.32 0.47 14.79
C PHE A 240 -3.56 -0.21 14.20
N GLY A 241 -3.34 -1.05 13.19
CA GLY A 241 -4.37 -1.77 12.45
C GLY A 241 -4.73 -1.11 11.14
N ASP A 242 -5.70 -1.67 10.44
CA ASP A 242 -6.15 -1.20 9.14
C ASP A 242 -7.68 -1.10 9.12
N SER A 243 -8.20 -0.23 8.26
CA SER A 243 -9.64 -0.02 8.12
C SER A 243 -10.09 -0.13 6.66
N ARG A 244 -11.31 -0.64 6.47
CA ARG A 244 -12.03 -0.64 5.19
C ARG A 244 -13.37 0.05 5.37
N TYR A 245 -13.70 1.01 4.50
CA TYR A 245 -14.96 1.74 4.54
C TYR A 245 -15.71 1.59 3.21
N ASP A 246 -16.98 1.14 3.27
CA ASP A 246 -17.81 0.92 2.08
C ASP A 246 -18.77 2.09 1.75
N GLY A 247 -18.58 3.24 2.39
CA GLY A 247 -19.44 4.41 2.28
C GLY A 247 -20.53 4.45 3.36
N ARG A 248 -20.69 3.38 4.15
CA ARG A 248 -21.66 3.27 5.25
C ARG A 248 -21.06 2.63 6.49
N ASN A 249 -20.35 1.51 6.33
CA ASN A 249 -19.85 0.69 7.41
C ASN A 249 -18.34 0.65 7.38
N TRP A 250 -17.75 0.69 8.56
CA TRP A 250 -16.33 0.42 8.77
C TRP A 250 -16.13 -1.07 9.07
N HIS A 251 -15.00 -1.60 8.63
CA HIS A 251 -14.50 -2.91 9.02
C HIS A 251 -13.01 -2.79 9.33
N ASN A 252 -12.63 -3.14 10.54
CA ASN A 252 -11.28 -2.94 11.07
C ASN A 252 -10.53 -4.26 11.24
N PHE A 253 -9.26 -4.26 10.86
CA PHE A 253 -8.37 -5.40 10.89
C PHE A 253 -7.25 -5.18 11.92
N LEU A 254 -7.07 -6.14 12.82
CA LEU A 254 -5.98 -6.17 13.78
C LEU A 254 -5.31 -7.55 13.75
N THR A 255 -4.03 -7.64 14.13
CA THR A 255 -3.30 -8.92 14.18
C THR A 255 -3.99 -9.99 15.00
N LYS A 256 -4.71 -9.59 16.07
CA LYS A 256 -5.41 -10.51 16.99
C LYS A 256 -6.59 -11.24 16.35
N ASP A 257 -7.24 -10.64 15.34
CA ASP A 257 -8.50 -11.14 14.74
C ASP A 257 -8.47 -11.17 13.21
N SER A 258 -7.37 -10.84 12.59
CA SER A 258 -7.13 -10.93 11.15
C SER A 258 -5.85 -11.68 10.83
N GLY A 259 -5.47 -11.74 9.54
CA GLY A 259 -4.20 -12.31 9.10
C GLY A 259 -3.10 -11.27 8.90
N LEU A 260 -3.28 -10.04 9.38
CA LEU A 260 -2.22 -9.05 9.38
C LEU A 260 -1.01 -9.55 10.18
N PRO A 261 0.21 -9.53 9.60
CA PRO A 261 1.42 -9.92 10.32
C PRO A 261 1.88 -8.89 11.35
N SER A 262 1.42 -7.66 11.23
CA SER A 262 1.67 -6.54 12.15
C SER A 262 0.47 -5.58 12.15
N ASN A 263 0.24 -4.88 13.27
CA ASN A 263 -0.68 -3.75 13.29
C ASN A 263 -0.10 -2.50 12.61
N PHE A 264 1.22 -2.41 12.45
CA PHE A 264 1.85 -1.29 11.75
C PHE A 264 1.92 -1.58 10.26
N THR A 265 1.11 -0.87 9.48
CA THR A 265 1.07 -0.95 8.03
C THR A 265 1.58 0.32 7.39
N ASN A 266 2.59 0.22 6.53
CA ASN A 266 3.17 1.34 5.79
C ASN A 266 2.29 1.77 4.60
N GLN A 267 1.76 0.78 3.88
CA GLN A 267 0.90 1.03 2.72
C GLN A 267 -0.17 -0.04 2.59
N VAL A 268 -1.39 0.38 2.25
CA VAL A 268 -2.42 -0.49 1.68
C VAL A 268 -2.58 -0.19 0.18
N LYS A 269 -2.62 -1.23 -0.64
CA LYS A 269 -2.87 -1.14 -2.08
C LYS A 269 -4.04 -2.03 -2.46
N ALA A 270 -5.20 -1.43 -2.66
CA ALA A 270 -6.40 -2.16 -3.05
C ALA A 270 -6.30 -2.66 -4.50
N ILE A 271 -6.82 -3.86 -4.74
CA ILE A 271 -6.99 -4.45 -6.07
C ILE A 271 -8.40 -4.17 -6.57
N ASP A 272 -9.37 -4.36 -5.69
CA ASP A 272 -10.80 -4.11 -5.91
C ASP A 272 -11.51 -3.87 -4.57
N ALA A 273 -12.84 -3.94 -4.59
CA ALA A 273 -13.66 -3.75 -3.40
C ALA A 273 -13.35 -4.69 -2.23
N ASN A 274 -12.82 -5.90 -2.49
CA ASN A 274 -12.66 -6.95 -1.49
C ASN A 274 -11.21 -7.39 -1.29
N ARG A 275 -10.31 -7.10 -2.23
CA ARG A 275 -8.93 -7.60 -2.23
C ARG A 275 -7.93 -6.48 -2.10
N ALA A 276 -6.93 -6.65 -1.26
CA ALA A 276 -5.87 -5.68 -1.06
C ALA A 276 -4.55 -6.31 -0.64
N TRP A 277 -3.46 -5.59 -0.91
CA TRP A 277 -2.13 -5.83 -0.39
C TRP A 277 -1.84 -4.90 0.77
N PHE A 278 -1.14 -5.41 1.79
CA PHE A 278 -0.73 -4.65 2.98
C PHE A 278 0.77 -4.77 3.17
N SER A 279 1.45 -3.65 3.08
CA SER A 279 2.90 -3.53 3.29
C SER A 279 3.16 -3.23 4.76
N THR A 280 3.69 -4.20 5.52
CA THR A 280 3.89 -4.04 6.97
C THR A 280 5.37 -4.09 7.35
N ASP A 281 5.70 -3.77 8.60
CA ASP A 281 7.06 -3.93 9.15
C ASP A 281 7.45 -5.40 9.41
N LYS A 282 6.50 -6.34 9.26
CA LYS A 282 6.69 -7.79 9.48
C LYS A 282 6.34 -8.67 8.27
N GLY A 283 6.31 -8.10 7.08
CA GLY A 283 6.07 -8.81 5.82
C GLY A 283 5.01 -8.18 4.95
N LEU A 284 4.85 -8.74 3.76
CA LEU A 284 3.79 -8.41 2.82
C LEU A 284 2.60 -9.32 3.07
N ALA A 285 1.40 -8.77 3.22
CA ALA A 285 0.17 -9.53 3.35
C ALA A 285 -0.78 -9.29 2.17
N TYR A 286 -1.48 -10.32 1.78
CA TYR A 286 -2.56 -10.30 0.78
C TYR A 286 -3.86 -10.75 1.41
N TYR A 287 -4.92 -10.00 1.22
CA TYR A 287 -6.28 -10.33 1.63
C TYR A 287 -7.16 -10.61 0.40
N ASP A 288 -7.86 -11.74 0.36
CA ASP A 288 -8.73 -12.15 -0.73
C ASP A 288 -10.22 -11.81 -0.53
N GLY A 289 -10.56 -11.16 0.57
CA GLY A 289 -11.92 -10.89 1.04
C GLY A 289 -12.36 -11.82 2.17
N THR A 290 -11.57 -12.85 2.47
CA THR A 290 -11.89 -13.86 3.50
C THR A 290 -10.63 -14.35 4.22
N ASN A 291 -9.62 -14.73 3.46
CA ASN A 291 -8.38 -15.33 3.94
C ASN A 291 -7.19 -14.41 3.70
N TRP A 292 -6.09 -14.70 4.38
CA TRP A 292 -4.86 -13.94 4.29
C TRP A 292 -3.70 -14.82 3.86
N ALA A 293 -2.82 -14.30 3.00
CA ALA A 293 -1.53 -14.89 2.72
C ALA A 293 -0.41 -13.91 3.13
N VAL A 294 0.63 -14.41 3.79
CA VAL A 294 1.77 -13.60 4.23
C VAL A 294 3.05 -14.12 3.59
N TYR A 295 3.87 -13.20 3.08
CA TYR A 295 5.12 -13.47 2.38
C TYR A 295 6.24 -12.69 3.06
N ARG A 296 7.30 -13.37 3.50
CA ARG A 296 8.44 -12.73 4.17
C ARG A 296 9.65 -13.65 4.30
N PRO A 297 10.84 -13.14 4.59
CA PRO A 297 11.85 -13.89 5.31
C PRO A 297 11.37 -14.14 6.74
N ALA A 298 11.50 -15.37 7.25
CA ALA A 298 11.14 -15.72 8.63
C ALA A 298 11.92 -14.85 9.62
N LEU A 299 11.24 -14.36 10.65
CA LEU A 299 11.77 -13.34 11.57
C LEU A 299 12.99 -13.84 12.37
N ASP A 300 13.06 -15.14 12.66
CA ASP A 300 14.12 -15.78 13.46
C ASP A 300 15.28 -16.33 12.63
N THR A 301 14.97 -16.89 11.45
CA THR A 301 15.95 -17.62 10.63
C THR A 301 16.32 -16.92 9.33
N GLY A 302 15.52 -15.94 8.88
CA GLY A 302 15.66 -15.29 7.58
C GLY A 302 15.34 -16.19 6.39
N LYS A 303 14.90 -17.45 6.61
CA LYS A 303 14.51 -18.36 5.54
C LYS A 303 13.21 -17.90 4.86
N PRO A 304 12.99 -18.24 3.57
CA PRO A 304 11.74 -17.96 2.91
C PRO A 304 10.53 -18.53 3.67
N GLU A 305 9.54 -17.72 3.92
CA GLU A 305 8.31 -18.08 4.61
C GLU A 305 7.09 -17.60 3.83
N MET A 306 6.11 -18.46 3.68
CA MET A 306 4.75 -18.14 3.29
C MET A 306 3.79 -18.96 4.14
N TYR A 307 2.72 -18.34 4.59
CA TYR A 307 1.61 -19.04 5.22
C TYR A 307 0.27 -18.42 4.81
N VAL A 308 -0.78 -19.22 4.90
CA VAL A 308 -2.17 -18.80 4.73
C VAL A 308 -2.84 -18.86 6.09
N ARG A 309 -3.54 -17.78 6.45
CA ARG A 309 -4.45 -17.76 7.60
C ARG A 309 -5.88 -17.71 7.08
N GLU A 310 -6.65 -18.73 7.41
CA GLU A 310 -8.05 -18.85 7.03
C GLU A 310 -8.95 -18.06 7.99
N ALA A 311 -10.22 -17.82 7.59
CA ALA A 311 -11.18 -17.05 8.37
C ALA A 311 -11.47 -17.64 9.76
N ASP A 312 -11.33 -18.96 9.91
CA ASP A 312 -11.50 -19.66 11.21
C ASP A 312 -10.26 -19.56 12.12
N GLY A 313 -9.19 -18.88 11.64
CA GLY A 313 -7.92 -18.72 12.35
C GLY A 313 -6.89 -19.83 12.09
N THR A 314 -7.22 -20.84 11.29
CA THR A 314 -6.28 -21.89 10.89
C THR A 314 -5.11 -21.30 10.12
N ILE A 315 -3.87 -21.65 10.50
CA ILE A 315 -2.64 -21.22 9.82
C ILE A 315 -2.00 -22.40 9.14
N THR A 316 -1.89 -22.34 7.81
CA THR A 316 -1.29 -23.36 6.97
C THR A 316 0.02 -22.84 6.36
N PRO A 317 1.19 -23.38 6.74
CA PRO A 317 2.46 -23.02 6.11
C PRO A 317 2.53 -23.56 4.68
N ILE A 318 3.06 -22.74 3.77
CA ILE A 318 3.25 -23.08 2.36
C ILE A 318 4.75 -23.16 2.07
N ALA A 319 5.19 -24.28 1.49
CA ALA A 319 6.59 -24.43 1.11
C ALA A 319 6.95 -23.48 -0.04
N VAL A 320 7.95 -22.62 0.18
CA VAL A 320 8.46 -21.66 -0.80
C VAL A 320 9.99 -21.67 -0.82
N GLN A 321 10.58 -21.32 -1.97
CA GLN A 321 12.03 -21.31 -2.18
C GLN A 321 12.66 -19.93 -1.99
N THR A 322 11.86 -18.88 -2.15
CA THR A 322 12.30 -17.49 -2.15
C THR A 322 11.31 -16.60 -1.38
N ALA A 323 11.77 -15.45 -0.93
CA ALA A 323 10.97 -14.44 -0.24
C ALA A 323 11.32 -13.04 -0.72
N PRO A 324 10.51 -12.01 -0.40
CA PRO A 324 10.89 -10.61 -0.56
C PRO A 324 12.22 -10.30 0.14
N ALA A 325 12.92 -9.25 -0.29
CA ALA A 325 14.26 -8.90 0.20
C ALA A 325 14.32 -8.62 1.71
N HIS A 326 13.24 -8.15 2.29
CA HIS A 326 13.18 -7.82 3.72
C HIS A 326 11.75 -7.84 4.27
N ASN A 327 11.62 -8.00 5.60
CA ASN A 327 10.35 -7.98 6.32
C ASN A 327 9.71 -6.58 6.39
N TYR A 328 10.53 -5.54 6.49
CA TYR A 328 10.05 -4.17 6.50
C TYR A 328 9.68 -3.78 5.06
N VAL A 329 8.41 -3.99 4.73
CA VAL A 329 7.83 -3.67 3.42
C VAL A 329 7.27 -2.26 3.47
N LEU A 330 7.69 -1.41 2.53
CA LEU A 330 7.32 0.01 2.48
C LEU A 330 6.18 0.26 1.49
N ALA A 331 6.24 -0.37 0.32
CA ALA A 331 5.20 -0.21 -0.69
C ALA A 331 5.10 -1.44 -1.60
N VAL A 332 3.97 -1.53 -2.27
CA VAL A 332 3.69 -2.53 -3.31
C VAL A 332 2.97 -1.88 -4.47
N ASP A 333 3.32 -2.30 -5.68
CA ASP A 333 2.55 -1.99 -6.89
C ASP A 333 2.54 -3.19 -7.84
N PHE A 334 1.52 -3.25 -8.71
CA PHE A 334 1.32 -4.40 -9.57
C PHE A 334 0.59 -4.05 -10.87
N GLN A 335 0.79 -4.89 -11.88
CA GLN A 335 0.00 -4.88 -13.10
C GLN A 335 -0.32 -6.33 -13.52
N GLY A 336 -1.59 -6.73 -13.36
CA GLY A 336 -1.96 -8.14 -13.50
C GLY A 336 -1.27 -9.00 -12.44
N ASP A 337 -0.55 -10.03 -12.90
CA ASP A 337 0.22 -10.94 -12.03
C ASP A 337 1.65 -10.46 -11.74
N ASP A 338 2.07 -9.34 -12.32
CA ASP A 338 3.39 -8.74 -12.15
C ASP A 338 3.39 -7.89 -10.88
N LEU A 339 4.06 -8.35 -9.83
CA LEU A 339 4.04 -7.77 -8.49
C LEU A 339 5.43 -7.25 -8.11
N TRP A 340 5.50 -5.98 -7.68
CA TRP A 340 6.74 -5.37 -7.24
C TRP A 340 6.61 -4.81 -5.82
N VAL A 341 7.63 -5.07 -4.99
CA VAL A 341 7.59 -4.80 -3.55
C VAL A 341 8.82 -4.01 -3.12
N ALA A 342 8.59 -2.80 -2.64
CA ALA A 342 9.62 -1.93 -2.08
C ALA A 342 9.87 -2.30 -0.61
N THR A 343 11.13 -2.49 -0.24
CA THR A 343 11.52 -2.85 1.12
C THR A 343 12.67 -1.99 1.65
N ALA A 344 12.93 -2.06 2.95
CA ALA A 344 14.07 -1.38 3.57
C ALA A 344 15.45 -1.93 3.15
N LYS A 345 15.50 -3.06 2.39
CA LYS A 345 16.78 -3.67 1.95
C LYS A 345 16.76 -4.17 0.51
N GLY A 346 16.00 -3.54 -0.34
CA GLY A 346 15.95 -3.83 -1.77
C GLY A 346 14.55 -3.74 -2.34
N LEU A 347 14.47 -3.95 -3.64
CA LEU A 347 13.24 -4.08 -4.41
C LEU A 347 13.05 -5.54 -4.80
N SER A 348 11.84 -6.07 -4.65
CA SER A 348 11.52 -7.46 -4.94
C SER A 348 10.51 -7.56 -6.07
N HIS A 349 10.76 -8.43 -7.03
CA HIS A 349 9.86 -8.80 -8.11
C HIS A 349 9.25 -10.16 -7.81
N GLY A 350 7.94 -10.19 -7.62
CA GLY A 350 7.16 -11.41 -7.43
C GLY A 350 6.62 -11.92 -8.75
N ILE A 351 7.16 -13.05 -9.21
CA ILE A 351 6.74 -13.73 -10.44
C ILE A 351 5.71 -14.79 -10.07
N ARG A 352 4.48 -14.61 -10.53
CA ARG A 352 3.37 -15.52 -10.23
C ARG A 352 3.70 -16.96 -10.64
N GLN A 353 3.52 -17.90 -9.72
CA GLN A 353 3.58 -19.33 -10.00
C GLN A 353 2.18 -19.86 -10.32
N LYS A 354 2.08 -20.68 -11.36
CA LYS A 354 0.84 -21.35 -11.78
C LYS A 354 0.55 -22.57 -10.93
#